data_af788fbba8551fb90adb129a52024ca9
#
_entry.id   af788fbba8551fb90adb129a52024ca9
#
_cell.length_a   1.000
_cell.length_b   1.000
_cell.length_c   1.000
_cell.angle_alpha   90.00
_cell.angle_beta   90.00
_cell.angle_gamma   90.00
#
_symmetry.space_group_name_H-M   'P 1'
#
loop_
_entity.id
_entity.type
_entity.pdbx_description
1 polymer ?
#
loop_
_entity_poly.entity_id
_entity_poly.type
_entity_poly.pdbx_seq_one_letter_code
_entity_poly.pdbx_strand_id
1 'polypeptide(L)' 'MMVERVKVTEAVRRTGVPGTVIFLAIRHGELSSERDDRGYDWVDPDEVASLTVPR' A
#
# COMPACT_ATOMS: atom_id res chain seq x y z
N MET A 1 -17.63 -7.83 -4.15
CA MET A 1 -17.02 -7.34 -2.94
C MET A 1 -16.15 -6.14 -3.25
N MET A 2 -16.30 -5.08 -2.50
CA MET A 2 -15.56 -3.85 -2.78
C MET A 2 -14.27 -3.83 -1.99
N VAL A 3 -13.21 -3.45 -2.68
CA VAL A 3 -11.90 -3.29 -2.05
C VAL A 3 -11.70 -1.81 -1.77
N GLU A 4 -11.49 -1.47 -0.52
CA GLU A 4 -11.21 -0.10 -0.16
C GLU A 4 -9.75 0.19 -0.46
N ARG A 5 -9.51 1.31 -1.14
CA ARG A 5 -8.16 1.73 -1.42
C ARG A 5 -7.90 3.07 -0.76
N VAL A 6 -6.70 3.24 -0.27
CA VAL A 6 -6.30 4.47 0.42
C VAL A 6 -4.96 4.92 -0.14
N LYS A 7 -4.65 6.18 0.06
CA LYS A 7 -3.34 6.68 -0.33
C LYS A 7 -2.26 6.01 0.49
N VAL A 8 -1.05 5.98 -0.05
CA VAL A 8 0.06 5.34 0.64
C VAL A 8 0.25 5.94 2.03
N THR A 9 0.15 7.28 2.15
CA THR A 9 0.31 7.91 3.46
C THR A 9 -0.71 7.41 4.47
N GLU A 10 -1.94 7.19 4.01
CA GLU A 10 -2.97 6.66 4.91
C GLU A 10 -2.69 5.20 5.24
N ALA A 11 -2.20 4.44 4.28
CA ALA A 11 -1.86 3.04 4.54
C ALA A 11 -0.76 2.93 5.59
N VAL A 12 0.23 3.83 5.53
CA VAL A 12 1.28 3.85 6.53
C VAL A 12 0.69 4.07 7.92
N ARG A 13 -0.25 5.01 8.01
CA ARG A 13 -0.86 5.31 9.31
C ARG A 13 -1.68 4.15 9.84
N ARG A 14 -2.39 3.46 8.95
CA ARG A 14 -3.28 2.37 9.38
C ARG A 14 -2.53 1.10 9.73
N THR A 15 -1.47 0.80 9.00
CA THR A 15 -0.81 -0.50 9.13
C THR A 15 0.50 -0.42 9.89
N GLY A 16 1.11 0.76 9.95
CA GLY A 16 2.43 0.90 10.54
C GLY A 16 3.56 0.45 9.65
N VAL A 17 3.26 0.03 8.42
CA VAL A 17 4.29 -0.37 7.48
C VAL A 17 4.94 0.89 6.91
N PRO A 18 6.27 0.99 6.93
CA PRO A 18 6.95 2.18 6.39
C PRO A 18 6.65 2.39 4.92
N GLY A 19 6.55 3.66 4.52
CA GLY A 19 6.25 3.98 3.14
C GLY A 19 7.27 3.42 2.17
N THR A 20 8.55 3.39 2.56
CA THR A 20 9.59 2.83 1.71
C THR A 20 9.32 1.36 1.41
N VAL A 21 8.83 0.61 2.39
CA VAL A 21 8.49 -0.80 2.18
C VAL A 21 7.33 -0.92 1.21
N ILE A 22 6.34 -0.05 1.35
CA ILE A 22 5.18 -0.08 0.47
C ILE A 22 5.61 0.19 -0.98
N PHE A 23 6.44 1.22 -1.20
CA PHE A 23 6.89 1.55 -2.54
C PHE A 23 7.74 0.44 -3.15
N LEU A 24 8.58 -0.20 -2.34
CA LEU A 24 9.37 -1.31 -2.84
C LEU A 24 8.48 -2.48 -3.25
N ALA A 25 7.45 -2.75 -2.46
CA ALA A 25 6.52 -3.83 -2.79
C ALA A 25 5.79 -3.55 -4.10
N ILE A 26 5.43 -2.28 -4.32
CA ILE A 26 4.78 -1.89 -5.57
C ILE A 26 5.74 -2.14 -6.74
N ARG A 27 7.00 -1.72 -6.59
CA ARG A 27 7.99 -1.90 -7.65
C ARG A 27 8.24 -3.36 -7.98
N HIS A 28 8.21 -4.20 -6.98
CA HIS A 28 8.49 -5.62 -7.17
C HIS A 28 7.25 -6.41 -7.58
N GLY A 29 6.11 -5.73 -7.72
CA GLY A 29 4.90 -6.41 -8.13
C GLY A 29 4.25 -7.23 -7.04
N GLU A 30 4.65 -7.02 -5.79
CA GLU A 30 4.07 -7.75 -4.66
C GLU A 30 2.81 -7.10 -4.13
N LEU A 31 2.59 -5.85 -4.50
CA LEU A 31 1.46 -5.08 -4.02
C LEU A 31 0.85 -4.36 -5.20
N SER A 32 -0.44 -4.54 -5.40
CA SER A 32 -1.11 -3.82 -6.47
C SER A 32 -1.40 -2.40 -6.03
N SER A 33 -1.32 -1.48 -6.97
CA SER A 33 -1.61 -0.09 -6.71
C SER A 33 -2.23 0.53 -7.93
N GLU A 34 -2.93 1.64 -7.71
CA GLU A 34 -3.47 2.44 -8.79
C GLU A 34 -3.05 3.87 -8.60
N ARG A 35 -2.64 4.50 -9.68
CA ARG A 35 -2.23 5.89 -9.63
C ARG A 35 -3.35 6.77 -10.18
N ASP A 36 -3.68 7.83 -9.46
CA ASP A 36 -4.72 8.74 -9.91
C ASP A 36 -4.14 9.82 -10.80
N ASP A 37 -5.01 10.74 -11.24
CA ASP A 37 -4.60 11.82 -12.14
C ASP A 37 -3.59 12.75 -11.53
N ARG A 38 -3.51 12.78 -10.21
CA ARG A 38 -2.59 13.68 -9.52
C ARG A 38 -1.27 13.03 -9.21
N GLY A 39 -1.10 11.75 -9.55
CA GLY A 39 0.12 11.04 -9.30
C GLY A 39 0.19 10.36 -7.95
N TYR A 40 -0.90 10.29 -7.21
CA TYR A 40 -0.93 9.59 -5.94
C TYR A 40 -1.20 8.10 -6.17
N ASP A 41 -0.50 7.29 -5.43
CA ASP A 41 -0.71 5.84 -5.47
C ASP A 41 -1.74 5.45 -4.42
N TRP A 42 -2.68 4.60 -4.83
CA TRP A 42 -3.74 4.10 -3.97
C TRP A 42 -3.55 2.60 -3.80
N VAL A 43 -3.59 2.13 -2.58
CA VAL A 43 -3.30 0.74 -2.26
C VAL A 43 -4.39 0.20 -1.33
N ASP A 44 -4.46 -1.13 -1.29
CA ASP A 44 -5.38 -1.81 -0.40
C ASP A 44 -4.68 -1.98 0.95
N PRO A 45 -5.22 -1.39 2.03
CA PRO A 45 -4.56 -1.49 3.33
C PRO A 45 -4.44 -2.93 3.84
N ASP A 46 -5.36 -3.82 3.44
CA ASP A 46 -5.25 -5.21 3.83
C ASP A 46 -4.04 -5.88 3.18
N GLU A 47 -3.78 -5.54 1.91
CA GLU A 47 -2.60 -6.05 1.25
C GLU A 47 -1.34 -5.50 1.88
N VAL A 48 -1.37 -4.22 2.24
CA VAL A 48 -0.22 -3.60 2.88
C VAL A 48 0.06 -4.28 4.21
N ALA A 49 -0.98 -4.56 4.97
CA ALA A 49 -0.81 -5.21 6.26
C ALA A 49 -0.18 -6.58 6.10
N SER A 50 -0.49 -7.28 5.01
CA SER A 50 0.06 -8.61 4.80
C SER A 50 1.52 -8.58 4.37
N LEU A 51 2.05 -7.41 3.99
CA LEU A 51 3.48 -7.28 3.73
C LEU A 51 4.31 -7.31 5.00
N THR A 52 3.70 -7.04 6.12
CA THR A 52 4.41 -7.00 7.39
C THR A 52 4.94 -8.38 7.70
N VAL A 53 6.25 -8.50 7.73
CA VAL A 53 6.88 -9.76 8.00
C VAL A 53 7.20 -9.82 9.47
N PRO A 54 6.62 -10.73 10.14
CA PRO A 54 6.95 -10.89 11.53
C PRO A 54 8.31 -11.46 11.68
N ARG A 55 8.85 -11.21 12.14
CA ARG A 55 9.87 -11.78 12.35
C ARG A 55 10.52 -12.30 12.28
#